data_d7b9115317257bc9b3c077e363e02e30
#
_entry.id   d7b9115317257bc9b3c077e363e02e30
#
_cell.length_a   1.000
_cell.length_b   1.000
_cell.length_c   1.000
_cell.angle_alpha   90.00
_cell.angle_beta   90.00
_cell.angle_gamma   90.00
#
_symmetry.space_group_name_H-M   'P 1'
#
loop_
_entity.id
_entity.type
_entity.pdbx_description
1 polymer ?
#
loop_
_entity_poly.entity_id
_entity_poly.type
_entity_poly.pdbx_seq_one_letter_code
_entity_poly.pdbx_strand_id
1 'polypeptide(L)'
;MSQEPLLVVDIPASESKFHIRDLTKVSDSGAPILNGINMDIPKGMIVGIIGPSGSGKSTVLRALNRLWEPPSGTVFLDGRDIRDLDVLNLRRKVGMLFQTPVLFEGTIADNIRYGPQLRGKKISDDEVYKLLSLADLDSSFFNKTSGEISVGQAQRVALARTLANEPEVLLLDEPTSALDPIATQNIEDVLVKLKQKQEMTIVMVSHSIKQIQRIADIVCLLVNGVIVEVLKPHMLSEAKHPMALRFLELSA
;
A
#
# COMPACT_ATOMS: atom_id res chain seq x y z
N MET A 1 12.63 25.26 10.36
CA MET A 1 12.71 24.36 11.51
C MET A 1 11.76 23.22 11.21
N SER A 2 12.28 22.05 10.85
CA SER A 2 11.48 20.81 10.68
C SER A 2 10.97 20.42 12.08
N GLN A 3 9.67 20.51 12.28
CA GLN A 3 9.07 19.94 13.49
C GLN A 3 9.16 18.42 13.35
N GLU A 4 9.82 17.75 14.27
CA GLU A 4 9.75 16.29 14.38
C GLU A 4 8.28 15.89 14.57
N PRO A 5 7.79 14.84 13.87
CA PRO A 5 6.43 14.37 14.05
C PRO A 5 6.21 13.95 15.52
N LEU A 6 5.02 14.22 16.04
CA LEU A 6 4.63 13.71 17.35
C LEU A 6 4.50 12.19 17.27
N LEU A 7 5.56 11.47 17.65
CA LEU A 7 5.62 10.02 17.65
C LEU A 7 5.01 9.48 18.94
N VAL A 8 3.86 8.83 18.83
CA VAL A 8 3.26 8.06 19.94
C VAL A 8 3.72 6.58 19.88
N VAL A 9 4.35 6.18 18.77
CA VAL A 9 4.85 4.80 18.55
C VAL A 9 6.33 4.86 18.26
N ASP A 10 7.15 4.37 19.20
CA ASP A 10 8.59 4.19 19.01
C ASP A 10 8.84 2.79 18.41
N ILE A 11 9.38 2.74 17.18
CA ILE A 11 9.63 1.51 16.44
C ILE A 11 11.14 1.29 16.39
N PRO A 12 11.67 0.21 16.99
CA PRO A 12 13.07 -0.12 16.85
C PRO A 12 13.48 -0.27 15.38
N ALA A 13 14.61 0.30 15.00
CA ALA A 13 15.10 0.25 13.62
C ALA A 13 15.26 -1.20 13.10
N SER A 14 15.58 -2.16 13.98
CA SER A 14 15.72 -3.59 13.65
C SER A 14 14.40 -4.26 13.26
N GLU A 15 13.26 -3.68 13.64
CA GLU A 15 11.91 -4.20 13.37
C GLU A 15 11.24 -3.52 12.18
N SER A 16 11.88 -2.51 11.58
CA SER A 16 11.33 -1.78 10.45
C SER A 16 11.58 -2.50 9.13
N LYS A 17 10.54 -2.54 8.28
CA LYS A 17 10.63 -3.00 6.88
C LYS A 17 11.16 -1.90 5.98
N PHE A 18 10.62 -0.67 6.15
CA PHE A 18 11.14 0.51 5.50
C PHE A 18 11.57 1.56 6.53
N HIS A 19 12.70 2.22 6.24
CA HIS A 19 13.09 3.47 6.85
C HIS A 19 13.05 4.57 5.81
N ILE A 20 12.33 5.63 6.09
CA ILE A 20 12.22 6.80 5.22
C ILE A 20 12.80 7.99 6.00
N ARG A 21 13.79 8.66 5.41
CA ARG A 21 14.52 9.77 6.04
C ARG A 21 14.62 10.94 5.07
N ASP A 22 14.13 12.09 5.51
CA ASP A 22 14.18 13.37 4.78
C ASP A 22 13.76 13.27 3.31
N LEU A 23 12.74 12.43 3.01
CA LEU A 23 12.28 12.22 1.65
C LEU A 23 11.57 13.47 1.14
N THR A 24 12.14 14.09 0.10
CA THR A 24 11.63 15.32 -0.52
C THR A 24 11.29 15.09 -1.99
N LYS A 25 10.28 15.79 -2.48
CA LYS A 25 9.94 15.87 -3.90
C LYS A 25 9.31 17.19 -4.24
N VAL A 26 9.73 17.77 -5.34
CA VAL A 26 9.07 18.94 -5.97
C VAL A 26 8.37 18.51 -7.26
N SER A 27 7.34 19.27 -7.66
CA SER A 27 6.70 19.15 -8.97
C SER A 27 7.57 19.75 -10.07
N ASP A 28 7.20 19.54 -11.33
CA ASP A 28 7.87 20.16 -12.48
C ASP A 28 7.80 21.69 -12.44
N SER A 29 6.80 22.27 -11.77
CA SER A 29 6.67 23.70 -11.52
C SER A 29 7.48 24.21 -10.32
N GLY A 30 8.23 23.34 -9.62
CA GLY A 30 9.02 23.68 -8.43
C GLY A 30 8.22 23.71 -7.12
N ALA A 31 6.90 23.42 -7.14
CA ALA A 31 6.11 23.38 -5.92
C ALA A 31 6.44 22.10 -5.09
N PRO A 32 6.59 22.21 -3.76
CA PRO A 32 6.88 21.05 -2.92
C PRO A 32 5.67 20.09 -2.89
N ILE A 33 5.93 18.79 -3.14
CA ILE A 33 4.96 17.69 -3.01
C ILE A 33 5.23 16.93 -1.72
N LEU A 34 6.49 16.60 -1.45
CA LEU A 34 6.97 16.01 -0.20
C LEU A 34 8.06 16.91 0.38
N ASN A 35 8.02 17.11 1.69
CA ASN A 35 8.88 18.06 2.37
C ASN A 35 9.48 17.44 3.65
N GLY A 36 10.53 16.62 3.48
CA GLY A 36 11.24 16.02 4.60
C GLY A 36 10.42 14.93 5.29
N ILE A 37 9.86 13.96 4.54
CA ILE A 37 9.15 12.83 5.14
C ILE A 37 10.11 11.97 5.94
N ASN A 38 9.80 11.78 7.21
CA ASN A 38 10.44 10.84 8.10
C ASN A 38 9.38 9.85 8.60
N MET A 39 9.57 8.56 8.34
CA MET A 39 8.60 7.51 8.68
C MET A 39 9.28 6.15 8.74
N ASP A 40 8.93 5.36 9.74
CA ASP A 40 9.29 3.95 9.85
C ASP A 40 8.06 3.06 9.62
N ILE A 41 8.22 2.03 8.81
CA ILE A 41 7.17 1.05 8.52
C ILE A 41 7.60 -0.29 9.11
N PRO A 42 6.95 -0.76 10.20
CA PRO A 42 7.32 -2.01 10.85
C PRO A 42 7.02 -3.23 9.99
N LYS A 43 7.78 -4.31 10.17
CA LYS A 43 7.52 -5.60 9.55
C LYS A 43 6.20 -6.20 10.03
N GLY A 44 5.46 -6.84 9.13
CA GLY A 44 4.23 -7.58 9.45
C GLY A 44 3.08 -6.72 9.96
N MET A 45 3.10 -5.40 9.77
CA MET A 45 2.05 -4.49 10.19
C MET A 45 1.32 -3.86 9.00
N ILE A 46 0.09 -3.42 9.25
CA ILE A 46 -0.69 -2.56 8.34
C ILE A 46 -0.50 -1.12 8.76
N VAL A 47 0.17 -0.33 7.94
CA VAL A 47 0.36 1.11 8.14
C VAL A 47 -0.59 1.86 7.23
N GLY A 48 -1.51 2.63 7.82
CA GLY A 48 -2.42 3.52 7.11
C GLY A 48 -1.82 4.91 6.94
N ILE A 49 -1.83 5.45 5.73
CA ILE A 49 -1.46 6.84 5.45
C ILE A 49 -2.74 7.59 5.10
N ILE A 50 -3.15 8.55 5.92
CA ILE A 50 -4.34 9.37 5.71
C ILE A 50 -3.98 10.86 5.68
N GLY A 51 -4.86 11.66 5.12
CA GLY A 51 -4.67 13.11 5.00
C GLY A 51 -5.45 13.69 3.82
N PRO A 52 -5.48 15.02 3.70
CA PRO A 52 -6.21 15.72 2.63
C PRO A 52 -5.80 15.27 1.22
N SER A 53 -6.68 15.49 0.24
CA SER A 53 -6.33 15.30 -1.17
C SER A 53 -5.15 16.21 -1.54
N GLY A 54 -4.21 15.69 -2.35
CA GLY A 54 -3.01 16.44 -2.75
C GLY A 54 -1.90 16.49 -1.67
N SER A 55 -2.06 15.89 -0.49
CA SER A 55 -1.02 15.94 0.56
C SER A 55 0.25 15.12 0.25
N GLY A 56 0.28 14.33 -0.85
CA GLY A 56 1.47 13.56 -1.24
C GLY A 56 1.40 12.05 -0.94
N LYS A 57 0.28 11.52 -0.44
CA LYS A 57 0.14 10.10 -0.02
C LYS A 57 0.56 9.09 -1.09
N SER A 58 -0.03 9.17 -2.28
CA SER A 58 0.33 8.28 -3.41
C SER A 58 1.77 8.50 -3.88
N THR A 59 2.31 9.71 -3.68
CA THR A 59 3.71 10.01 -4.01
C THR A 59 4.66 9.27 -3.08
N VAL A 60 4.33 9.17 -1.79
CA VAL A 60 5.10 8.34 -0.83
C VAL A 60 5.06 6.88 -1.26
N LEU A 61 3.88 6.30 -1.53
CA LEU A 61 3.79 4.90 -1.98
C LEU A 61 4.65 4.63 -3.22
N ARG A 62 4.58 5.52 -4.21
CA ARG A 62 5.34 5.38 -5.46
C ARG A 62 6.86 5.50 -5.27
N ALA A 63 7.32 6.16 -4.20
CA ALA A 63 8.74 6.15 -3.83
C ALA A 63 9.18 4.77 -3.38
N LEU A 64 8.36 4.07 -2.57
CA LEU A 64 8.74 2.81 -1.92
C LEU A 64 9.02 1.66 -2.90
N ASN A 65 8.48 1.72 -4.12
CA ASN A 65 8.78 0.75 -5.19
C ASN A 65 9.45 1.37 -6.42
N ARG A 66 10.03 2.57 -6.27
CA ARG A 66 10.73 3.31 -7.33
C ARG A 66 9.90 3.48 -8.59
N LEU A 67 8.59 3.76 -8.49
CA LEU A 67 7.79 4.27 -9.61
C LEU A 67 8.15 5.72 -9.94
N TRP A 68 8.71 6.45 -8.99
CA TRP A 68 9.59 7.58 -9.23
C TRP A 68 10.88 7.36 -8.42
N GLU A 69 12.00 7.86 -8.93
CA GLU A 69 13.31 7.66 -8.34
C GLU A 69 13.50 8.62 -7.15
N PRO A 70 13.50 8.14 -5.89
CA PRO A 70 13.74 9.00 -4.74
C PRO A 70 15.22 9.39 -4.66
N PRO A 71 15.58 10.49 -3.95
CA PRO A 71 16.98 10.81 -3.67
C PRO A 71 17.67 9.64 -2.95
N SER A 72 18.97 9.44 -3.22
CA SER A 72 19.78 8.43 -2.51
C SER A 72 19.85 8.76 -1.02
N GLY A 73 19.86 7.73 -0.18
CA GLY A 73 19.92 7.88 1.27
C GLY A 73 18.59 8.28 1.92
N THR A 74 17.46 8.24 1.18
CA THR A 74 16.17 8.66 1.72
C THR A 74 15.20 7.52 1.98
N VAL A 75 15.28 6.41 1.24
CA VAL A 75 14.38 5.25 1.40
C VAL A 75 15.19 3.97 1.48
N PHE A 76 15.02 3.25 2.58
CA PHE A 76 15.71 1.98 2.83
C PHE A 76 14.70 0.85 3.00
N LEU A 77 14.94 -0.28 2.36
CA LEU A 77 14.21 -1.54 2.52
C LEU A 77 15.14 -2.55 3.21
N ASP A 78 14.72 -3.09 4.35
CA ASP A 78 15.53 -4.00 5.17
C ASP A 78 16.97 -3.46 5.43
N GLY A 79 17.07 -2.14 5.69
CA GLY A 79 18.33 -1.44 5.97
C GLY A 79 19.20 -1.12 4.75
N ARG A 80 18.77 -1.44 3.51
CA ARG A 80 19.51 -1.15 2.28
C ARG A 80 18.81 -0.04 1.49
N ASP A 81 19.58 0.95 1.01
CA ASP A 81 19.03 1.98 0.11
C ASP A 81 18.37 1.30 -1.10
N ILE A 82 17.11 1.65 -1.38
CA ILE A 82 16.38 1.03 -2.50
C ILE A 82 17.00 1.36 -3.86
N ARG A 83 17.79 2.43 -3.95
CA ARG A 83 18.51 2.80 -5.18
C ARG A 83 19.62 1.83 -5.53
N ASP A 84 20.21 1.17 -4.54
CA ASP A 84 21.24 0.14 -4.73
C ASP A 84 20.68 -1.23 -5.10
N LEU A 85 19.34 -1.37 -5.05
CA LEU A 85 18.66 -2.61 -5.39
C LEU A 85 18.34 -2.67 -6.89
N ASP A 86 18.39 -3.87 -7.47
CA ASP A 86 17.81 -4.10 -8.79
C ASP A 86 16.31 -3.79 -8.76
N VAL A 87 15.87 -2.92 -9.66
CA VAL A 87 14.50 -2.37 -9.66
C VAL A 87 13.42 -3.44 -9.91
N LEU A 88 13.73 -4.47 -10.71
CA LEU A 88 12.78 -5.56 -10.98
C LEU A 88 12.62 -6.44 -9.74
N ASN A 89 13.71 -6.74 -9.06
CA ASN A 89 13.68 -7.50 -7.80
C ASN A 89 12.98 -6.69 -6.69
N LEU A 90 13.25 -5.38 -6.60
CA LEU A 90 12.54 -4.50 -5.68
C LEU A 90 11.02 -4.56 -5.91
N ARG A 91 10.55 -4.38 -7.17
CA ARG A 91 9.12 -4.36 -7.51
C ARG A 91 8.42 -5.72 -7.37
N ARG A 92 9.19 -6.82 -7.35
CA ARG A 92 8.65 -8.14 -7.00
C ARG A 92 8.43 -8.28 -5.50
N LYS A 93 9.41 -7.84 -4.69
CA LYS A 93 9.31 -7.84 -3.22
C LYS A 93 8.28 -6.85 -2.70
N VAL A 94 8.13 -5.71 -3.39
CA VAL A 94 7.23 -4.61 -3.03
C VAL A 94 6.17 -4.48 -4.10
N GLY A 95 5.12 -5.28 -3.97
CA GLY A 95 3.96 -5.27 -4.87
C GLY A 95 3.12 -4.02 -4.68
N MET A 96 2.52 -3.51 -5.76
CA MET A 96 1.64 -2.35 -5.70
C MET A 96 0.29 -2.63 -6.34
N LEU A 97 -0.77 -2.25 -5.63
CA LEU A 97 -2.14 -2.24 -6.10
C LEU A 97 -2.59 -0.79 -6.28
N PHE A 98 -3.02 -0.47 -7.49
CA PHE A 98 -3.47 0.88 -7.84
C PHE A 98 -4.96 1.07 -7.54
N GLN A 99 -5.39 2.32 -7.44
CA GLN A 99 -6.77 2.71 -7.21
C GLN A 99 -7.72 2.12 -8.27
N THR A 100 -7.33 2.18 -9.53
CA THR A 100 -8.11 1.61 -10.64
C THR A 100 -7.46 0.30 -11.08
N PRO A 101 -8.18 -0.84 -11.02
CA PRO A 101 -7.63 -2.10 -11.50
C PRO A 101 -7.55 -2.10 -13.02
N VAL A 102 -6.37 -2.40 -13.55
CA VAL A 102 -6.16 -2.63 -14.99
C VAL A 102 -5.77 -4.08 -15.18
N LEU A 103 -6.59 -4.82 -15.93
CA LEU A 103 -6.33 -6.21 -16.30
C LEU A 103 -5.86 -6.29 -17.75
N PHE A 104 -5.00 -7.27 -18.02
CA PHE A 104 -4.54 -7.58 -19.36
C PHE A 104 -5.61 -8.37 -20.14
N GLU A 105 -5.53 -8.36 -21.46
CA GLU A 105 -6.32 -9.25 -22.32
C GLU A 105 -6.07 -10.71 -21.97
N GLY A 106 -7.10 -11.55 -22.13
CA GLY A 106 -7.08 -12.95 -21.78
C GLY A 106 -7.92 -13.28 -20.55
N THR A 107 -7.69 -14.47 -20.00
CA THR A 107 -8.41 -14.96 -18.83
C THR A 107 -7.87 -14.38 -17.52
N ILE A 108 -8.61 -14.57 -16.44
CA ILE A 108 -8.15 -14.24 -15.09
C ILE A 108 -6.91 -15.08 -14.72
N ALA A 109 -6.88 -16.36 -15.13
CA ALA A 109 -5.71 -17.22 -14.94
C ALA A 109 -4.48 -16.67 -15.68
N ASP A 110 -4.63 -16.16 -16.90
CA ASP A 110 -3.53 -15.54 -17.65
C ASP A 110 -3.01 -14.29 -16.93
N ASN A 111 -3.91 -13.46 -16.41
CA ASN A 111 -3.54 -12.30 -15.60
C ASN A 111 -2.70 -12.68 -14.39
N ILE A 112 -3.11 -13.71 -13.64
CA ILE A 112 -2.39 -14.17 -12.44
C ILE A 112 -1.01 -14.74 -12.82
N ARG A 113 -0.91 -15.47 -13.92
CA ARG A 113 0.35 -16.07 -14.42
C ARG A 113 1.32 -15.07 -14.99
N TYR A 114 0.87 -13.89 -15.39
CA TYR A 114 1.66 -12.92 -16.16
C TYR A 114 2.99 -12.57 -15.48
N GLY A 115 2.96 -12.18 -14.20
CA GLY A 115 4.18 -11.81 -13.46
C GLY A 115 5.20 -12.94 -13.34
N PRO A 116 4.80 -14.14 -12.88
CA PRO A 116 5.67 -15.33 -12.86
C PRO A 116 6.24 -15.68 -14.24
N GLN A 117 5.43 -15.64 -15.31
CA GLN A 117 5.88 -15.96 -16.68
C GLN A 117 6.98 -15.02 -17.18
N LEU A 118 6.93 -13.72 -16.84
CA LEU A 118 7.98 -12.76 -17.21
C LEU A 118 9.37 -13.12 -16.64
N ARG A 119 9.42 -13.94 -15.60
CA ARG A 119 10.68 -14.46 -15.01
C ARG A 119 10.94 -15.94 -15.34
N GLY A 120 10.20 -16.51 -16.27
CA GLY A 120 10.35 -17.92 -16.68
C GLY A 120 9.77 -18.94 -15.68
N LYS A 121 9.07 -18.48 -14.62
CA LYS A 121 8.40 -19.35 -13.63
C LYS A 121 7.01 -19.72 -14.17
N LYS A 122 6.76 -21.03 -14.33
CA LYS A 122 5.41 -21.53 -14.61
C LYS A 122 4.73 -21.82 -13.28
N ILE A 123 3.51 -21.35 -13.11
CA ILE A 123 2.64 -21.71 -11.99
C ILE A 123 1.50 -22.60 -12.50
N SER A 124 1.19 -23.64 -11.73
CA SER A 124 0.16 -24.61 -12.03
C SER A 124 -1.25 -24.03 -11.86
N ASP A 125 -2.27 -24.74 -12.36
CA ASP A 125 -3.67 -24.38 -12.14
C ASP A 125 -4.01 -24.38 -10.65
N ASP A 126 -3.49 -25.32 -9.87
CA ASP A 126 -3.68 -25.39 -8.42
C ASP A 126 -3.11 -24.16 -7.70
N GLU A 127 -1.96 -23.65 -8.15
CA GLU A 127 -1.38 -22.42 -7.60
C GLU A 127 -2.26 -21.21 -7.96
N VAL A 128 -2.82 -21.15 -9.17
CA VAL A 128 -3.78 -20.11 -9.57
C VAL A 128 -5.04 -20.18 -8.71
N TYR A 129 -5.61 -21.37 -8.46
CA TYR A 129 -6.77 -21.54 -7.58
C TYR A 129 -6.48 -21.08 -6.14
N LYS A 130 -5.29 -21.38 -5.62
CA LYS A 130 -4.87 -20.88 -4.30
C LYS A 130 -4.79 -19.35 -4.26
N LEU A 131 -4.26 -18.72 -5.30
CA LEU A 131 -4.16 -17.25 -5.40
C LEU A 131 -5.54 -16.60 -5.54
N LEU A 132 -6.46 -17.20 -6.30
CA LEU A 132 -7.86 -16.77 -6.36
C LEU A 132 -8.50 -16.83 -4.96
N SER A 133 -8.36 -17.97 -4.27
CA SER A 133 -8.88 -18.15 -2.91
C SER A 133 -8.28 -17.15 -1.92
N LEU A 134 -6.98 -16.84 -2.00
CA LEU A 134 -6.33 -15.82 -1.17
C LEU A 134 -6.92 -14.42 -1.40
N ALA A 135 -7.39 -14.13 -2.61
CA ALA A 135 -8.05 -12.87 -2.96
C ALA A 135 -9.59 -12.93 -2.81
N ASP A 136 -10.12 -13.94 -2.11
CA ASP A 136 -11.56 -14.16 -1.90
C ASP A 136 -12.34 -14.27 -3.22
N LEU A 137 -11.79 -14.99 -4.19
CA LEU A 137 -12.41 -15.34 -5.47
C LEU A 137 -12.54 -16.86 -5.56
N ASP A 138 -13.69 -17.35 -6.01
CA ASP A 138 -13.91 -18.77 -6.24
C ASP A 138 -13.30 -19.27 -7.55
N SER A 139 -13.24 -20.59 -7.73
CA SER A 139 -12.62 -21.23 -8.89
C SER A 139 -13.29 -20.91 -10.22
N SER A 140 -14.57 -20.46 -10.24
CA SER A 140 -15.28 -20.10 -11.47
C SER A 140 -14.66 -18.88 -12.19
N PHE A 141 -13.85 -18.09 -11.46
CA PHE A 141 -13.15 -16.95 -12.05
C PHE A 141 -12.02 -17.35 -12.99
N PHE A 142 -11.49 -18.56 -12.90
CA PHE A 142 -10.30 -19.01 -13.62
C PHE A 142 -10.33 -18.71 -15.12
N ASN A 143 -11.43 -19.05 -15.79
CA ASN A 143 -11.61 -18.88 -17.24
C ASN A 143 -12.34 -17.58 -17.63
N LYS A 144 -12.81 -16.77 -16.67
CA LYS A 144 -13.47 -15.50 -16.98
C LYS A 144 -12.47 -14.50 -17.57
N THR A 145 -13.00 -13.54 -18.33
CA THR A 145 -12.28 -12.39 -18.85
C THR A 145 -12.59 -11.13 -18.04
N SER A 146 -11.82 -10.07 -18.27
CA SER A 146 -12.03 -8.78 -17.58
C SER A 146 -13.42 -8.16 -17.85
N GLY A 147 -14.03 -8.46 -19.01
CA GLY A 147 -15.37 -7.96 -19.36
C GLY A 147 -16.53 -8.64 -18.64
N GLU A 148 -16.28 -9.75 -17.93
CA GLU A 148 -17.29 -10.57 -17.25
C GLU A 148 -17.34 -10.34 -15.72
N ILE A 149 -16.57 -9.39 -15.21
CA ILE A 149 -16.41 -9.19 -13.78
C ILE A 149 -16.64 -7.74 -13.37
N SER A 150 -17.09 -7.54 -12.13
CA SER A 150 -17.27 -6.21 -11.54
C SER A 150 -15.93 -5.54 -11.22
N VAL A 151 -15.96 -4.21 -10.98
CA VAL A 151 -14.78 -3.44 -10.57
C VAL A 151 -14.16 -4.01 -9.28
N GLY A 152 -14.98 -4.37 -8.28
CA GLY A 152 -14.50 -4.99 -7.04
C GLY A 152 -13.88 -6.36 -7.25
N GLN A 153 -14.42 -7.16 -8.18
CA GLN A 153 -13.83 -8.43 -8.58
C GLN A 153 -12.51 -8.21 -9.33
N ALA A 154 -12.45 -7.23 -10.23
CA ALA A 154 -11.22 -6.86 -10.93
C ALA A 154 -10.11 -6.40 -9.95
N GLN A 155 -10.48 -5.68 -8.89
CA GLN A 155 -9.53 -5.28 -7.83
C GLN A 155 -8.96 -6.51 -7.11
N ARG A 156 -9.78 -7.52 -6.79
CA ARG A 156 -9.34 -8.77 -6.18
C ARG A 156 -8.49 -9.61 -7.13
N VAL A 157 -8.80 -9.63 -8.43
CA VAL A 157 -7.93 -10.25 -9.44
C VAL A 157 -6.57 -9.54 -9.51
N ALA A 158 -6.54 -8.21 -9.50
CA ALA A 158 -5.30 -7.45 -9.49
C ALA A 158 -4.47 -7.75 -8.22
N LEU A 159 -5.13 -7.94 -7.07
CA LEU A 159 -4.49 -8.40 -5.85
C LEU A 159 -3.91 -9.82 -6.01
N ALA A 160 -4.68 -10.80 -6.52
CA ALA A 160 -4.20 -12.15 -6.78
C ALA A 160 -2.99 -12.16 -7.73
N ARG A 161 -3.02 -11.35 -8.81
CA ARG A 161 -1.90 -11.15 -9.74
C ARG A 161 -0.66 -10.57 -9.02
N THR A 162 -0.85 -9.65 -8.11
CA THR A 162 0.25 -9.07 -7.32
C THR A 162 0.84 -10.12 -6.40
N LEU A 163 0.00 -10.90 -5.70
CA LEU A 163 0.41 -11.99 -4.80
C LEU A 163 1.14 -13.12 -5.52
N ALA A 164 0.87 -13.36 -6.82
CA ALA A 164 1.57 -14.35 -7.64
C ALA A 164 3.08 -14.08 -7.75
N ASN A 165 3.54 -12.86 -7.49
CA ASN A 165 4.96 -12.53 -7.41
C ASN A 165 5.59 -12.80 -6.05
N GLU A 166 4.82 -13.28 -5.07
CA GLU A 166 5.28 -13.60 -3.71
C GLU A 166 5.91 -12.37 -3.01
N PRO A 167 5.19 -11.22 -2.96
CA PRO A 167 5.73 -10.01 -2.37
C PRO A 167 5.84 -10.14 -0.85
N GLU A 168 6.84 -9.46 -0.28
CA GLU A 168 7.01 -9.27 1.17
C GLU A 168 6.23 -8.04 1.68
N VAL A 169 5.95 -7.10 0.78
CA VAL A 169 5.23 -5.85 1.06
C VAL A 169 4.14 -5.62 0.02
N LEU A 170 2.97 -5.17 0.47
CA LEU A 170 1.90 -4.64 -0.37
C LEU A 170 1.74 -3.13 -0.17
N LEU A 171 1.81 -2.38 -1.25
CA LEU A 171 1.47 -0.97 -1.31
C LEU A 171 0.09 -0.82 -1.95
N LEU A 172 -0.83 -0.17 -1.28
CA LEU A 172 -2.24 -0.06 -1.67
C LEU A 172 -2.62 1.41 -1.81
N ASP A 173 -2.83 1.87 -3.03
CA ASP A 173 -3.22 3.25 -3.33
C ASP A 173 -4.74 3.32 -3.49
N GLU A 174 -5.45 3.62 -2.42
CA GLU A 174 -6.92 3.73 -2.36
C GLU A 174 -7.67 2.51 -2.95
N PRO A 175 -7.35 1.26 -2.54
CA PRO A 175 -7.79 0.04 -3.22
C PRO A 175 -9.30 -0.18 -3.19
N THR A 176 -10.05 0.58 -2.41
CA THR A 176 -11.50 0.41 -2.18
C THR A 176 -12.33 1.64 -2.52
N SER A 177 -11.72 2.71 -3.05
CA SER A 177 -12.39 4.01 -3.27
C SER A 177 -13.57 3.95 -4.26
N ALA A 178 -13.58 2.99 -5.18
CA ALA A 178 -14.62 2.78 -6.19
C ALA A 178 -15.53 1.57 -5.88
N LEU A 179 -15.49 1.04 -4.66
CA LEU A 179 -16.18 -0.18 -4.28
C LEU A 179 -17.38 0.11 -3.38
N ASP A 180 -18.39 -0.75 -3.49
CA ASP A 180 -19.50 -0.79 -2.52
C ASP A 180 -19.00 -1.28 -1.14
N PRO A 181 -19.81 -1.11 -0.07
CA PRO A 181 -19.41 -1.49 1.28
C PRO A 181 -19.08 -2.98 1.45
N ILE A 182 -19.77 -3.88 0.73
CA ILE A 182 -19.53 -5.33 0.82
C ILE A 182 -18.19 -5.68 0.17
N ALA A 183 -17.94 -5.18 -1.04
CA ALA A 183 -16.68 -5.39 -1.74
C ALA A 183 -15.49 -4.77 -0.97
N THR A 184 -15.71 -3.63 -0.31
CA THR A 184 -14.71 -3.00 0.58
C THR A 184 -14.37 -3.92 1.74
N GLN A 185 -15.38 -4.44 2.45
CA GLN A 185 -15.18 -5.36 3.58
C GLN A 185 -14.41 -6.62 3.16
N ASN A 186 -14.75 -7.21 2.01
CA ASN A 186 -14.05 -8.39 1.50
C ASN A 186 -12.54 -8.12 1.27
N ILE A 187 -12.19 -6.95 0.71
CA ILE A 187 -10.77 -6.56 0.55
C ILE A 187 -10.10 -6.39 1.93
N GLU A 188 -10.76 -5.72 2.87
CA GLU A 188 -10.23 -5.53 4.23
C GLU A 188 -9.94 -6.88 4.91
N ASP A 189 -10.89 -7.82 4.84
CA ASP A 189 -10.74 -9.16 5.42
C ASP A 189 -9.57 -9.93 4.80
N VAL A 190 -9.37 -9.78 3.48
CA VAL A 190 -8.22 -10.37 2.79
C VAL A 190 -6.91 -9.77 3.30
N LEU A 191 -6.82 -8.44 3.44
CA LEU A 191 -5.61 -7.77 3.92
C LEU A 191 -5.25 -8.19 5.34
N VAL A 192 -6.24 -8.27 6.23
CA VAL A 192 -6.04 -8.75 7.60
C VAL A 192 -5.56 -10.20 7.62
N LYS A 193 -6.15 -11.08 6.80
CA LYS A 193 -5.72 -12.47 6.66
C LYS A 193 -4.30 -12.61 6.13
N LEU A 194 -3.91 -11.80 5.13
CA LEU A 194 -2.54 -11.78 4.59
C LEU A 194 -1.52 -11.37 5.64
N LYS A 195 -1.80 -10.31 6.40
CA LYS A 195 -0.97 -9.90 7.53
C LYS A 195 -0.80 -11.03 8.55
N GLN A 196 -1.91 -11.61 9.01
CA GLN A 196 -1.90 -12.62 10.09
C GLN A 196 -1.25 -13.94 9.70
N LYS A 197 -1.47 -14.42 8.46
CA LYS A 197 -1.01 -15.74 8.01
C LYS A 197 0.34 -15.74 7.31
N GLN A 198 0.73 -14.60 6.71
CA GLN A 198 1.94 -14.49 5.88
C GLN A 198 2.93 -13.45 6.39
N GLU A 199 2.65 -12.85 7.56
CA GLU A 199 3.45 -11.74 8.13
C GLU A 199 3.68 -10.59 7.12
N MET A 200 2.72 -10.38 6.21
CA MET A 200 2.79 -9.41 5.15
C MET A 200 2.85 -7.99 5.72
N THR A 201 3.82 -7.21 5.30
CA THR A 201 3.84 -5.77 5.59
C THR A 201 2.94 -5.06 4.58
N ILE A 202 2.03 -4.22 5.05
CA ILE A 202 1.06 -3.53 4.19
C ILE A 202 1.12 -2.03 4.45
N VAL A 203 1.23 -1.23 3.39
CA VAL A 203 1.11 0.23 3.46
C VAL A 203 -0.09 0.63 2.62
N MET A 204 -1.08 1.23 3.25
CA MET A 204 -2.34 1.56 2.61
C MET A 204 -2.64 3.06 2.69
N VAL A 205 -2.87 3.68 1.55
CA VAL A 205 -3.46 5.01 1.45
C VAL A 205 -4.98 4.87 1.39
N SER A 206 -5.69 5.61 2.22
CA SER A 206 -7.15 5.67 2.19
C SER A 206 -7.66 7.06 2.59
N HIS A 207 -8.82 7.44 2.06
CA HIS A 207 -9.60 8.58 2.53
C HIS A 207 -10.62 8.20 3.62
N SER A 208 -10.88 6.90 3.81
CA SER A 208 -11.83 6.41 4.80
C SER A 208 -11.14 6.19 6.15
N ILE A 209 -11.38 7.10 7.10
CA ILE A 209 -10.90 6.98 8.48
C ILE A 209 -11.43 5.70 9.12
N LYS A 210 -12.73 5.41 8.92
CA LYS A 210 -13.38 4.20 9.48
C LYS A 210 -12.71 2.91 8.98
N GLN A 211 -12.29 2.87 7.72
CA GLN A 211 -11.53 1.74 7.16
C GLN A 211 -10.19 1.59 7.88
N ILE A 212 -9.42 2.67 7.95
CA ILE A 212 -8.10 2.64 8.61
C ILE A 212 -8.22 2.27 10.07
N GLN A 213 -9.23 2.77 10.79
CA GLN A 213 -9.47 2.39 12.19
C GLN A 213 -9.76 0.89 12.38
N ARG A 214 -10.38 0.24 11.38
CA ARG A 214 -10.71 -1.20 11.47
C ARG A 214 -9.51 -2.10 11.25
N ILE A 215 -8.61 -1.74 10.30
CA ILE A 215 -7.61 -2.70 9.82
C ILE A 215 -6.15 -2.31 10.09
N ALA A 216 -5.85 -1.02 10.28
CA ALA A 216 -4.47 -0.57 10.49
C ALA A 216 -3.98 -0.84 11.92
N ASP A 217 -2.67 -1.05 12.04
CA ASP A 217 -1.97 -1.09 13.34
C ASP A 217 -1.40 0.28 13.73
N ILE A 218 -1.01 1.05 12.70
CA ILE A 218 -0.41 2.38 12.83
C ILE A 218 -1.02 3.30 11.78
N VAL A 219 -1.23 4.55 12.13
CA VAL A 219 -1.76 5.59 11.23
C VAL A 219 -0.79 6.76 11.16
N CYS A 220 -0.38 7.11 9.95
CA CYS A 220 0.43 8.28 9.64
C CYS A 220 -0.47 9.37 9.05
N LEU A 221 -0.50 10.53 9.68
CA LEU A 221 -1.22 11.71 9.19
C LEU A 221 -0.29 12.55 8.32
N LEU A 222 -0.56 12.58 7.03
CA LEU A 222 0.21 13.33 6.03
C LEU A 222 -0.55 14.60 5.62
N VAL A 223 0.05 15.75 5.87
CA VAL A 223 -0.53 17.07 5.56
C VAL A 223 0.51 17.94 4.88
N ASN A 224 0.18 18.51 3.72
CA ASN A 224 1.07 19.41 2.95
C ASN A 224 2.49 18.83 2.76
N GLY A 225 2.59 17.53 2.44
CA GLY A 225 3.86 16.88 2.19
C GLY A 225 4.69 16.57 3.44
N VAL A 226 4.13 16.67 4.64
CA VAL A 226 4.81 16.38 5.92
C VAL A 226 4.00 15.38 6.74
N ILE A 227 4.67 14.39 7.35
CA ILE A 227 4.05 13.56 8.39
C ILE A 227 3.96 14.40 9.66
N VAL A 228 2.73 14.75 10.05
CA VAL A 228 2.48 15.60 11.22
C VAL A 228 2.28 14.81 12.50
N GLU A 229 1.70 13.61 12.40
CA GLU A 229 1.50 12.72 13.53
C GLU A 229 1.55 11.24 13.09
N VAL A 230 2.01 10.39 14.01
CA VAL A 230 1.96 8.93 13.91
C VAL A 230 1.26 8.38 15.15
N LEU A 231 0.11 7.73 14.96
CA LEU A 231 -0.80 7.35 16.04
C LEU A 231 -1.24 5.88 15.89
N LYS A 232 -1.70 5.31 17.00
CA LYS A 232 -2.52 4.08 16.92
C LYS A 232 -3.94 4.45 16.46
N PRO A 233 -4.65 3.56 15.72
CA PRO A 233 -5.98 3.87 15.15
C PRO A 233 -7.01 4.37 16.16
N HIS A 234 -7.02 3.81 17.38
CA HIS A 234 -7.94 4.22 18.45
C HIS A 234 -7.61 5.59 19.06
N MET A 235 -6.42 6.14 18.81
CA MET A 235 -5.97 7.45 19.28
C MET A 235 -6.20 8.56 18.25
N LEU A 236 -6.85 8.30 17.12
CA LEU A 236 -7.08 9.33 16.10
C LEU A 236 -7.88 10.53 16.63
N SER A 237 -8.79 10.31 17.58
CA SER A 237 -9.51 11.39 18.26
C SER A 237 -8.63 12.25 19.19
N GLU A 238 -7.43 11.80 19.49
CA GLU A 238 -6.45 12.48 20.35
C GLU A 238 -5.39 13.24 19.52
N ALA A 239 -5.55 13.30 18.18
CA ALA A 239 -4.68 14.05 17.32
C ALA A 239 -4.57 15.52 17.78
N LYS A 240 -3.37 16.10 17.68
CA LYS A 240 -3.08 17.44 18.23
C LYS A 240 -2.82 18.46 17.14
N HIS A 241 -2.37 18.02 15.97
CA HIS A 241 -2.03 18.95 14.89
C HIS A 241 -3.31 19.58 14.30
N PRO A 242 -3.43 20.92 14.24
CA PRO A 242 -4.69 21.60 13.85
C PRO A 242 -5.25 21.17 12.50
N MET A 243 -4.39 20.95 11.50
CA MET A 243 -4.85 20.50 10.18
C MET A 243 -5.23 19.02 10.17
N ALA A 244 -4.61 18.18 11.03
CA ALA A 244 -5.01 16.80 11.20
C ALA A 244 -6.40 16.73 11.82
N LEU A 245 -6.66 17.46 12.90
CA LEU A 245 -7.97 17.58 13.54
C LEU A 245 -9.04 18.00 12.54
N ARG A 246 -8.79 19.10 11.79
CA ARG A 246 -9.75 19.57 10.78
C ARG A 246 -10.03 18.51 9.70
N PHE A 247 -9.02 17.76 9.25
CA PHE A 247 -9.21 16.66 8.30
C PHE A 247 -10.06 15.55 8.90
N LEU A 248 -9.78 15.16 10.16
CA LEU A 248 -10.51 14.09 10.85
C LEU A 248 -11.98 14.48 11.08
N GLU A 249 -12.26 15.71 11.50
CA GLU A 249 -13.63 16.25 11.70
C GLU A 249 -14.45 16.24 10.40
N LEU A 250 -13.84 16.61 9.27
CA LEU A 250 -14.53 16.66 7.97
C LEU A 250 -14.71 15.30 7.30
N SER A 251 -14.01 14.26 7.79
CA SER A 251 -13.99 12.92 7.20
C SER A 251 -14.61 11.83 8.10
N ALA A 252 -15.16 12.20 9.27
CA ALA A 252 -15.75 11.32 10.29
C ALA A 252 -17.12 10.76 9.92
#